data_1119a9afe36f66907170d2e97c572f4f
#
_entry.id   1119a9afe36f66907170d2e97c572f4f
#
_cell.length_a   1.000
_cell.length_b   1.000
_cell.length_c   1.000
_cell.angle_alpha   90.00
_cell.angle_beta   90.00
_cell.angle_gamma   90.00
#
_symmetry.space_group_name_H-M   'P 1'
#
loop_
_entity.id
_entity.type
_entity.pdbx_description
1 polymer ?
#
loop_
_entity_poly.entity_id
_entity_poly.type
_entity_poly.pdbx_seq_one_letter_code
_entity_poly.pdbx_strand_id
1 'polypeptide(L)'
;PRGLLGVIPGQNGFYDMERNSNAHAVKNTVIYRFSGTLFFANINVFVNDIEKAVMPDTKRVIVDASGIGSIDITAADRLVLLAGKLENKGTKFYITGHVGAVNDLLRKLGAGELIEKGAVRRTISLALRDAGVVRPYPLEDRDGMTPMDTVLESNDELAEFEWAFGDDADERMEKLALEVAGKVADGNIDEKGIIKDAEQHASWGRIGLFDEDELLDRLEMHL
;
A
#
# COMPACT_ATOMS: atom_id res chain seq x y z
N PRO A 1 -16.56 -6.68 -2.56
CA PRO A 1 -16.24 -5.27 -2.76
C PRO A 1 -15.01 -5.12 -3.65
N ARG A 2 -14.99 -4.08 -4.47
CA ARG A 2 -13.88 -3.73 -5.35
C ARG A 2 -13.86 -2.22 -5.54
N GLY A 3 -12.70 -1.65 -5.81
CA GLY A 3 -12.58 -0.20 -6.04
C GLY A 3 -11.15 0.27 -6.10
N LEU A 4 -10.98 1.52 -6.47
CA LEU A 4 -9.71 2.21 -6.45
C LEU A 4 -9.46 2.81 -5.07
N LEU A 5 -8.21 2.72 -4.62
CA LEU A 5 -7.79 3.27 -3.34
C LEU A 5 -6.91 4.50 -3.54
N GLY A 6 -7.05 5.43 -2.63
CA GLY A 6 -6.22 6.62 -2.53
C GLY A 6 -5.85 6.93 -1.09
N VAL A 7 -5.08 7.98 -0.92
CA VAL A 7 -4.61 8.48 0.37
C VAL A 7 -5.41 9.71 0.77
N ILE A 8 -5.89 9.75 2.01
CA ILE A 8 -6.43 10.97 2.60
C ILE A 8 -5.28 11.70 3.25
N PRO A 9 -4.91 12.93 2.80
CA PRO A 9 -3.83 13.69 3.40
C PRO A 9 -4.02 13.82 4.91
N GLY A 10 -2.96 13.55 5.68
CA GLY A 10 -3.01 13.59 7.14
C GLY A 10 -3.60 12.33 7.79
N GLN A 11 -3.92 11.29 7.05
CA GLN A 11 -4.43 10.02 7.60
C GLN A 11 -3.60 8.83 7.13
N ASN A 12 -3.54 7.81 7.97
CA ASN A 12 -2.92 6.54 7.63
C ASN A 12 -3.82 5.69 6.74
N GLY A 13 -3.19 4.83 5.97
CA GLY A 13 -3.87 3.81 5.20
C GLY A 13 -4.33 4.28 3.82
N PHE A 14 -5.06 3.38 3.17
CA PHE A 14 -5.54 3.56 1.82
C PHE A 14 -7.06 3.40 1.82
N TYR A 15 -7.74 4.38 1.26
CA TYR A 15 -9.17 4.55 1.37
C TYR A 15 -9.85 4.41 0.01
N ASP A 16 -11.03 3.79 0.02
CA ASP A 16 -11.87 3.69 -1.17
C ASP A 16 -12.25 5.08 -1.68
N MET A 17 -11.84 5.38 -2.91
CA MET A 17 -12.03 6.71 -3.50
C MET A 17 -13.49 7.01 -3.85
N GLU A 18 -14.33 6.00 -4.09
CA GLU A 18 -15.77 6.24 -4.31
C GLU A 18 -16.47 6.69 -3.02
N ARG A 19 -16.00 6.18 -1.88
CA ARG A 19 -16.59 6.46 -0.56
C ARG A 19 -15.99 7.68 0.14
N ASN A 20 -14.80 8.07 -0.28
CA ASN A 20 -14.05 9.15 0.34
C ASN A 20 -13.64 10.17 -0.72
N SER A 21 -14.38 11.27 -0.81
CA SER A 21 -14.13 12.33 -1.80
C SER A 21 -12.82 13.08 -1.56
N ASN A 22 -12.30 13.03 -0.32
CA ASN A 22 -11.02 13.61 0.08
C ASN A 22 -9.82 12.66 -0.07
N ALA A 23 -10.02 11.44 -0.58
CA ALA A 23 -8.93 10.54 -0.93
C ALA A 23 -8.37 10.87 -2.31
N HIS A 24 -7.05 11.00 -2.41
CA HIS A 24 -6.32 11.30 -3.63
C HIS A 24 -5.50 10.10 -4.09
N ALA A 25 -5.48 9.84 -5.39
CA ALA A 25 -4.62 8.80 -5.93
C ALA A 25 -3.13 9.16 -5.75
N VAL A 26 -2.30 8.16 -5.51
CA VAL A 26 -0.85 8.33 -5.57
C VAL A 26 -0.45 8.53 -7.04
N LYS A 27 0.40 9.52 -7.31
CA LYS A 27 0.81 9.87 -8.69
C LYS A 27 1.36 8.67 -9.45
N ASN A 28 0.94 8.54 -10.70
CA ASN A 28 1.37 7.48 -11.62
C ASN A 28 1.12 6.04 -11.10
N THR A 29 0.18 5.89 -10.16
CA THR A 29 -0.08 4.63 -9.46
C THR A 29 -1.57 4.32 -9.47
N VAL A 30 -1.91 3.08 -9.84
CA VAL A 30 -3.24 2.52 -9.63
C VAL A 30 -3.16 1.57 -8.44
N ILE A 31 -3.94 1.84 -7.40
CA ILE A 31 -4.10 0.92 -6.27
C ILE A 31 -5.54 0.39 -6.35
N TYR A 32 -5.67 -0.91 -6.55
CA TYR A 32 -6.97 -1.55 -6.78
C TYR A 32 -7.23 -2.62 -5.73
N ARG A 33 -8.34 -2.52 -5.04
CA ARG A 33 -8.81 -3.52 -4.06
C ARG A 33 -9.82 -4.44 -4.72
N PHE A 34 -9.68 -5.71 -4.43
CA PHE A 34 -10.67 -6.73 -4.73
C PHE A 34 -10.86 -7.63 -3.51
N SER A 35 -12.11 -7.96 -3.18
CA SER A 35 -12.44 -8.83 -2.05
C SER A 35 -13.39 -9.94 -2.48
N GLY A 36 -13.12 -11.14 -2.01
CA GLY A 36 -13.85 -12.35 -2.32
C GLY A 36 -13.00 -13.36 -3.08
N THR A 37 -13.62 -14.44 -3.56
CA THR A 37 -12.95 -15.43 -4.40
C THR A 37 -12.70 -14.86 -5.79
N LEU A 38 -11.47 -14.99 -6.28
CA LEU A 38 -11.11 -14.62 -7.65
C LEU A 38 -11.07 -15.88 -8.52
N PHE A 39 -11.95 -15.98 -9.51
CA PHE A 39 -12.16 -17.18 -10.29
C PHE A 39 -12.65 -16.89 -11.72
N PHE A 40 -12.79 -17.93 -12.53
CA PHE A 40 -13.08 -17.81 -13.95
C PHE A 40 -14.26 -16.88 -14.29
N ALA A 41 -15.28 -16.80 -13.45
CA ALA A 41 -16.47 -15.99 -13.73
C ALA A 41 -16.26 -14.48 -13.49
N ASN A 42 -15.30 -14.09 -12.63
CA ASN A 42 -15.09 -12.68 -12.26
C ASN A 42 -13.72 -12.12 -12.62
N ILE A 43 -12.77 -12.95 -13.02
CA ILE A 43 -11.43 -12.51 -13.36
C ILE A 43 -11.41 -11.48 -14.49
N ASN A 44 -12.30 -11.60 -15.47
CA ASN A 44 -12.39 -10.62 -16.56
C ASN A 44 -12.85 -9.23 -16.05
N VAL A 45 -13.72 -9.20 -15.06
CA VAL A 45 -14.13 -7.94 -14.41
C VAL A 45 -12.94 -7.30 -13.71
N PHE A 46 -12.19 -8.09 -12.93
CA PHE A 46 -10.96 -7.66 -12.26
C PHE A 46 -9.95 -7.06 -13.26
N VAL A 47 -9.65 -7.78 -14.33
CA VAL A 47 -8.71 -7.33 -15.37
C VAL A 47 -9.21 -6.05 -16.04
N ASN A 48 -10.47 -5.99 -16.43
CA ASN A 48 -11.07 -4.83 -17.09
C ASN A 48 -11.06 -3.57 -16.19
N ASP A 49 -11.32 -3.73 -14.90
CA ASP A 49 -11.28 -2.61 -13.95
C ASP A 49 -9.86 -2.01 -13.89
N ILE A 50 -8.84 -2.86 -13.81
CA ILE A 50 -7.45 -2.42 -13.79
C ILE A 50 -7.07 -1.76 -15.13
N GLU A 51 -7.40 -2.40 -16.26
CA GLU A 51 -7.09 -1.86 -17.58
C GLU A 51 -7.75 -0.50 -17.85
N LYS A 52 -8.96 -0.28 -17.34
CA LYS A 52 -9.65 1.02 -17.42
C LYS A 52 -9.01 2.09 -16.54
N ALA A 53 -8.44 1.69 -15.40
CA ALA A 53 -7.80 2.62 -14.49
C ALA A 53 -6.39 3.01 -14.93
N VAL A 54 -5.71 2.16 -15.72
CA VAL A 54 -4.36 2.44 -16.23
C VAL A 54 -4.40 3.51 -17.30
N MET A 55 -3.63 4.58 -17.06
CA MET A 55 -3.43 5.71 -17.97
C MET A 55 -2.05 5.62 -18.64
N PRO A 56 -1.77 6.40 -19.70
CA PRO A 56 -0.46 6.40 -20.37
C PRO A 56 0.74 6.72 -19.45
N ASP A 57 0.52 7.48 -18.39
CA ASP A 57 1.53 7.88 -17.40
C ASP A 57 1.58 6.94 -16.19
N THR A 58 0.74 5.91 -16.11
CA THR A 58 0.76 4.92 -15.03
C THR A 58 2.04 4.11 -15.06
N LYS A 59 2.81 4.16 -13.98
CA LYS A 59 4.08 3.47 -13.84
C LYS A 59 3.97 2.19 -13.02
N ARG A 60 2.92 2.06 -12.21
CA ARG A 60 2.70 0.90 -11.35
C ARG A 60 1.23 0.65 -11.07
N VAL A 61 0.91 -0.63 -10.93
CA VAL A 61 -0.39 -1.14 -10.47
C VAL A 61 -0.14 -1.98 -9.23
N ILE A 62 -0.85 -1.68 -8.16
CA ILE A 62 -0.78 -2.40 -6.89
C ILE A 62 -2.17 -2.96 -6.59
N VAL A 63 -2.27 -4.26 -6.47
CA VAL A 63 -3.51 -4.96 -6.09
C VAL A 63 -3.51 -5.22 -4.60
N ASP A 64 -4.47 -4.67 -3.88
CA ASP A 64 -4.76 -5.07 -2.51
C ASP A 64 -5.59 -6.36 -2.52
N ALA A 65 -4.91 -7.46 -2.27
CA ALA A 65 -5.47 -8.81 -2.22
C ALA A 65 -5.82 -9.26 -0.80
N SER A 66 -5.79 -8.38 0.20
CA SER A 66 -6.09 -8.72 1.60
C SER A 66 -7.48 -9.34 1.78
N GLY A 67 -8.42 -8.98 0.92
CA GLY A 67 -9.77 -9.53 0.89
C GLY A 67 -9.97 -10.74 -0.03
N ILE A 68 -8.93 -11.24 -0.71
CA ILE A 68 -9.02 -12.39 -1.61
C ILE A 68 -8.82 -13.67 -0.80
N GLY A 69 -9.91 -14.42 -0.61
CA GLY A 69 -9.87 -15.67 0.15
C GLY A 69 -9.37 -16.88 -0.62
N SER A 70 -9.55 -16.90 -1.94
CA SER A 70 -9.06 -17.96 -2.83
C SER A 70 -8.95 -17.50 -4.28
N ILE A 71 -8.13 -18.21 -5.04
CA ILE A 71 -7.87 -17.96 -6.48
C ILE A 71 -7.94 -19.30 -7.19
N ASP A 72 -8.67 -19.40 -8.31
CA ASP A 72 -8.63 -20.61 -9.16
C ASP A 72 -7.51 -20.52 -10.21
N ILE A 73 -7.27 -21.64 -10.89
CA ILE A 73 -6.20 -21.73 -11.89
C ILE A 73 -6.40 -20.73 -13.05
N THR A 74 -7.63 -20.53 -13.48
CA THR A 74 -7.94 -19.59 -14.57
C THR A 74 -7.61 -18.15 -14.15
N ALA A 75 -7.95 -17.78 -12.91
CA ALA A 75 -7.62 -16.47 -12.38
C ALA A 75 -6.11 -16.31 -12.20
N ALA A 76 -5.40 -17.33 -11.71
CA ALA A 76 -3.93 -17.30 -11.58
C ALA A 76 -3.25 -17.08 -12.94
N ASP A 77 -3.65 -17.81 -13.97
CA ASP A 77 -3.14 -17.65 -15.33
C ASP A 77 -3.40 -16.23 -15.87
N ARG A 78 -4.58 -15.69 -15.62
CA ARG A 78 -4.94 -14.32 -16.05
C ARG A 78 -4.17 -13.25 -15.30
N LEU A 79 -3.82 -13.46 -14.03
CA LEU A 79 -2.95 -12.56 -13.27
C LEU A 79 -1.53 -12.52 -13.86
N VAL A 80 -0.97 -13.67 -14.22
CA VAL A 80 0.34 -13.76 -14.90
C VAL A 80 0.32 -13.01 -16.22
N LEU A 81 -0.71 -13.23 -17.04
CA LEU A 81 -0.88 -12.52 -18.32
C LEU A 81 -1.02 -11.01 -18.14
N LEU A 82 -1.81 -10.56 -17.15
CA LEU A 82 -1.97 -9.15 -16.84
C LEU A 82 -0.64 -8.53 -16.42
N ALA A 83 0.11 -9.17 -15.52
CA ALA A 83 1.42 -8.71 -15.09
C ALA A 83 2.37 -8.56 -16.28
N GLY A 84 2.46 -9.55 -17.16
CA GLY A 84 3.30 -9.51 -18.36
C GLY A 84 2.88 -8.40 -19.33
N LYS A 85 1.58 -8.20 -19.54
CA LYS A 85 1.05 -7.12 -20.39
C LYS A 85 1.40 -5.74 -19.84
N LEU A 86 1.30 -5.54 -18.53
CA LEU A 86 1.66 -4.29 -17.88
C LEU A 86 3.18 -4.04 -17.94
N GLU A 87 3.99 -5.05 -17.65
CA GLU A 87 5.45 -4.95 -17.73
C GLU A 87 5.94 -4.59 -19.14
N ASN A 88 5.33 -5.15 -20.19
CA ASN A 88 5.64 -4.82 -21.58
C ASN A 88 5.35 -3.35 -21.93
N LYS A 89 4.48 -2.70 -21.18
CA LYS A 89 4.19 -1.27 -21.29
C LYS A 89 5.04 -0.40 -20.34
N GLY A 90 5.98 -0.99 -19.60
CA GLY A 90 6.78 -0.31 -18.60
C GLY A 90 6.06 -0.04 -17.27
N THR A 91 4.92 -0.72 -17.02
CA THR A 91 4.14 -0.60 -15.79
C THR A 91 4.44 -1.78 -14.89
N LYS A 92 4.95 -1.54 -13.68
CA LYS A 92 5.20 -2.59 -12.68
C LYS A 92 3.88 -3.05 -12.08
N PHE A 93 3.80 -4.36 -11.79
CA PHE A 93 2.63 -4.99 -11.18
C PHE A 93 2.98 -5.58 -9.83
N TYR A 94 2.18 -5.28 -8.81
CA TYR A 94 2.31 -5.81 -7.45
C TYR A 94 1.00 -6.38 -6.95
N ILE A 95 1.11 -7.47 -6.16
CA ILE A 95 0.01 -8.03 -5.37
C ILE A 95 0.41 -7.89 -3.90
N THR A 96 -0.49 -7.36 -3.08
CA THR A 96 -0.25 -7.15 -1.65
C THR A 96 -1.33 -7.81 -0.80
N GLY A 97 -1.07 -7.98 0.49
CA GLY A 97 -1.96 -8.64 1.43
C GLY A 97 -1.34 -9.92 1.99
N HIS A 98 -2.13 -10.90 2.36
CA HIS A 98 -1.71 -12.13 3.04
C HIS A 98 -0.65 -12.92 2.28
N VAL A 99 0.58 -12.48 2.39
CA VAL A 99 1.73 -12.95 1.60
C VAL A 99 1.88 -14.49 1.65
N GLY A 100 1.82 -15.09 2.83
CA GLY A 100 1.99 -16.54 2.98
C GLY A 100 0.94 -17.34 2.20
N ALA A 101 -0.33 -17.11 2.49
CA ALA A 101 -1.42 -17.84 1.86
C ALA A 101 -1.53 -17.56 0.35
N VAL A 102 -1.34 -16.31 -0.07
CA VAL A 102 -1.34 -15.93 -1.50
C VAL A 102 -0.14 -16.55 -2.22
N ASN A 103 1.04 -16.52 -1.62
CA ASN A 103 2.24 -17.13 -2.19
C ASN A 103 2.09 -18.63 -2.40
N ASP A 104 1.60 -19.34 -1.39
CA ASP A 104 1.40 -20.79 -1.46
C ASP A 104 0.38 -21.15 -2.54
N LEU A 105 -0.68 -20.36 -2.64
CA LEU A 105 -1.71 -20.54 -3.64
C LEU A 105 -1.18 -20.28 -5.05
N LEU A 106 -0.45 -19.18 -5.27
CA LEU A 106 0.16 -18.85 -6.55
C LEU A 106 1.17 -19.91 -7.00
N ARG A 107 2.03 -20.41 -6.10
CA ARG A 107 2.96 -21.52 -6.41
C ARG A 107 2.20 -22.79 -6.79
N LYS A 108 1.18 -23.15 -6.01
CA LYS A 108 0.37 -24.35 -6.25
C LYS A 108 -0.37 -24.30 -7.58
N LEU A 109 -0.77 -23.12 -8.02
CA LEU A 109 -1.50 -22.89 -9.27
C LEU A 109 -0.59 -22.63 -10.48
N GLY A 110 0.72 -22.69 -10.33
CA GLY A 110 1.67 -22.48 -11.43
C GLY A 110 1.98 -21.00 -11.73
N ALA A 111 1.57 -20.08 -10.85
CA ALA A 111 1.83 -18.64 -10.97
C ALA A 111 3.01 -18.17 -10.09
N GLY A 112 3.90 -19.06 -9.70
CA GLY A 112 5.05 -18.76 -8.84
C GLY A 112 6.04 -17.74 -9.42
N GLU A 113 6.04 -17.53 -10.74
CA GLU A 113 6.86 -16.51 -11.38
C GLU A 113 6.56 -15.09 -10.90
N LEU A 114 5.33 -14.78 -10.45
CA LEU A 114 5.00 -13.50 -9.86
C LEU A 114 5.77 -13.24 -8.55
N ILE A 115 5.99 -14.31 -7.78
CA ILE A 115 6.77 -14.23 -6.53
C ILE A 115 8.26 -14.08 -6.85
N GLU A 116 8.78 -14.85 -7.80
CA GLU A 116 10.18 -14.82 -8.21
C GLU A 116 10.58 -13.47 -8.80
N LYS A 117 9.68 -12.81 -9.52
CA LYS A 117 9.87 -11.46 -10.05
C LYS A 117 9.72 -10.35 -9.00
N GLY A 118 9.40 -10.68 -7.76
CA GLY A 118 9.18 -9.71 -6.71
C GLY A 118 7.86 -8.93 -6.83
N ALA A 119 6.86 -9.48 -7.52
CA ALA A 119 5.55 -8.85 -7.67
C ALA A 119 4.67 -8.98 -6.42
N VAL A 120 4.99 -9.87 -5.48
CA VAL A 120 4.21 -10.07 -4.27
C VAL A 120 4.90 -9.37 -3.09
N ARG A 121 4.16 -8.50 -2.42
CA ARG A 121 4.60 -7.75 -1.24
C ARG A 121 3.59 -7.86 -0.12
N ARG A 122 4.04 -7.66 1.10
CA ARG A 122 3.21 -7.78 2.30
C ARG A 122 2.15 -6.69 2.36
N THR A 123 2.53 -5.45 2.09
CA THR A 123 1.66 -4.28 2.20
C THR A 123 1.72 -3.39 0.95
N ILE A 124 0.73 -2.53 0.80
CA ILE A 124 0.72 -1.50 -0.24
C ILE A 124 1.91 -0.55 -0.06
N SER A 125 2.18 -0.13 1.17
CA SER A 125 3.31 0.77 1.50
C SER A 125 4.64 0.16 1.09
N LEU A 126 4.84 -1.14 1.31
CA LEU A 126 6.07 -1.83 0.91
C LEU A 126 6.20 -1.92 -0.61
N ALA A 127 5.10 -2.19 -1.33
CA ALA A 127 5.09 -2.19 -2.79
C ALA A 127 5.42 -0.79 -3.36
N LEU A 128 4.89 0.27 -2.76
CA LEU A 128 5.22 1.65 -3.11
C LEU A 128 6.70 1.95 -2.90
N ARG A 129 7.24 1.57 -1.74
CA ARG A 129 8.66 1.76 -1.41
C ARG A 129 9.57 1.03 -2.40
N ASP A 130 9.27 -0.22 -2.72
CA ASP A 130 10.02 -0.99 -3.71
C ASP A 130 9.97 -0.36 -5.12
N ALA A 131 8.88 0.32 -5.43
CA ALA A 131 8.73 1.08 -6.66
C ALA A 131 9.40 2.47 -6.61
N GLY A 132 10.08 2.81 -5.50
CA GLY A 132 10.75 4.09 -5.30
C GLY A 132 9.82 5.23 -4.87
N VAL A 133 8.62 4.91 -4.36
CA VAL A 133 7.63 5.88 -3.88
C VAL A 133 7.57 5.80 -2.36
N VAL A 134 8.12 6.82 -1.72
CA VAL A 134 8.20 6.92 -0.27
C VAL A 134 7.33 8.07 0.25
N ARG A 135 7.01 8.05 1.54
CA ARG A 135 6.31 9.16 2.18
C ARG A 135 7.20 10.41 2.21
N PRO A 136 6.59 11.58 2.05
CA PRO A 136 5.19 11.86 1.72
C PRO A 136 4.88 11.43 0.28
N TYR A 137 3.83 10.62 0.10
CA TYR A 137 3.45 10.17 -1.24
C TYR A 137 3.07 11.36 -2.11
N PRO A 138 3.57 11.44 -3.36
CA PRO A 138 3.09 12.41 -4.31
C PRO A 138 1.65 12.03 -4.71
N LEU A 139 0.71 12.95 -4.49
CA LEU A 139 -0.71 12.71 -4.70
C LEU A 139 -1.23 13.51 -5.90
N GLU A 140 -2.23 12.94 -6.57
CA GLU A 140 -2.95 13.61 -7.65
C GLU A 140 -3.96 14.62 -7.10
N ASP A 141 -4.17 15.69 -7.85
CA ASP A 141 -5.33 16.56 -7.62
C ASP A 141 -6.61 15.78 -7.93
N ARG A 142 -7.68 16.13 -7.25
CA ARG A 142 -8.99 15.50 -7.46
C ARG A 142 -10.11 16.52 -7.36
N ASP A 143 -10.97 16.53 -8.37
CA ASP A 143 -12.16 17.40 -8.43
C ASP A 143 -11.86 18.88 -8.16
N GLY A 144 -10.70 19.37 -8.60
CA GLY A 144 -10.24 20.72 -8.43
C GLY A 144 -9.60 21.02 -7.07
N MET A 145 -9.47 20.02 -6.19
CA MET A 145 -8.76 20.12 -4.92
C MET A 145 -7.35 19.54 -5.02
N THR A 146 -6.38 20.27 -4.51
CA THR A 146 -5.04 19.74 -4.25
C THR A 146 -5.02 18.94 -2.93
N PRO A 147 -4.06 18.05 -2.73
CA PRO A 147 -3.87 17.40 -1.44
C PRO A 147 -3.66 18.38 -0.29
N MET A 148 -2.95 19.48 -0.54
CA MET A 148 -2.75 20.56 0.46
C MET A 148 -4.05 21.24 0.84
N ASP A 149 -4.91 21.57 -0.13
CA ASP A 149 -6.22 22.17 0.14
C ASP A 149 -7.10 21.25 0.98
N THR A 150 -7.03 19.93 0.72
CA THR A 150 -7.76 18.92 1.49
C THR A 150 -7.35 18.93 2.97
N VAL A 151 -6.07 19.12 3.27
CA VAL A 151 -5.55 19.21 4.64
C VAL A 151 -5.92 20.53 5.29
N LEU A 152 -5.83 21.64 4.54
CA LEU A 152 -6.11 22.98 5.08
C LEU A 152 -7.59 23.19 5.45
N GLU A 153 -8.50 22.39 4.89
CA GLU A 153 -9.91 22.40 5.29
C GLU A 153 -10.15 21.82 6.69
N SER A 154 -9.24 21.02 7.20
CA SER A 154 -9.27 20.47 8.56
C SER A 154 -8.35 21.28 9.47
N ASN A 155 -8.89 22.22 10.22
CA ASN A 155 -8.18 23.28 10.96
C ASN A 155 -7.18 22.83 12.06
N ASP A 156 -7.11 21.54 12.44
CA ASP A 156 -6.28 21.08 13.54
C ASP A 156 -5.03 20.26 13.08
N GLU A 157 -4.78 20.14 11.78
CA GLU A 157 -3.89 19.09 11.24
C GLU A 157 -2.62 19.60 10.57
N LEU A 158 -2.36 20.93 10.55
CA LEU A 158 -1.22 21.48 9.82
C LEU A 158 0.13 21.00 10.40
N ALA A 159 0.25 20.94 11.73
CA ALA A 159 1.44 20.45 12.39
C ALA A 159 1.66 18.95 12.16
N GLU A 160 0.59 18.22 12.01
CA GLU A 160 0.58 16.78 11.73
C GLU A 160 0.90 16.49 10.28
N PHE A 161 0.38 17.33 9.38
CA PHE A 161 0.76 17.28 7.99
C PHE A 161 2.28 17.48 7.81
N GLU A 162 2.86 18.48 8.48
CA GLU A 162 4.31 18.72 8.45
C GLU A 162 5.08 17.52 8.97
N TRP A 163 4.56 16.85 9.99
CA TRP A 163 5.19 15.64 10.50
C TRP A 163 5.16 14.49 9.50
N ALA A 164 3.99 14.22 8.90
CA ALA A 164 3.79 13.09 7.99
C ALA A 164 4.37 13.33 6.59
N PHE A 165 4.38 14.58 6.14
CA PHE A 165 4.70 14.96 4.76
C PHE A 165 5.80 16.01 4.65
N GLY A 166 6.40 16.43 5.77
CA GLY A 166 7.55 17.34 5.77
C GLY A 166 8.81 16.69 5.22
N ASP A 167 9.80 17.52 4.89
CA ASP A 167 11.03 17.09 4.20
C ASP A 167 11.80 16.00 4.95
N ASP A 168 11.64 15.88 6.26
CA ASP A 168 12.34 14.94 7.13
C ASP A 168 11.44 13.79 7.64
N ALA A 169 10.24 13.60 7.06
CA ALA A 169 9.30 12.57 7.52
C ALA A 169 9.89 11.16 7.40
N ASP A 170 10.60 10.87 6.31
CA ASP A 170 11.25 9.58 6.08
C ASP A 170 12.37 9.33 7.09
N GLU A 171 13.20 10.34 7.39
CA GLU A 171 14.27 10.26 8.40
C GLU A 171 13.68 10.04 9.81
N ARG A 172 12.57 10.70 10.13
CA ARG A 172 11.88 10.51 11.42
C ARG A 172 11.33 9.09 11.58
N MET A 173 10.73 8.54 10.53
CA MET A 173 10.21 7.17 10.55
C MET A 173 11.35 6.15 10.69
N GLU A 174 12.45 6.36 10.00
CA GLU A 174 13.63 5.49 10.09
C GLU A 174 14.24 5.54 11.51
N LYS A 175 14.37 6.72 12.10
CA LYS A 175 14.84 6.87 13.47
C LYS A 175 13.93 6.15 14.46
N LEU A 176 12.62 6.28 14.31
CA LEU A 176 11.64 5.59 15.15
C LEU A 176 11.78 4.06 15.01
N ALA A 177 11.92 3.55 13.79
CA ALA A 177 12.13 2.13 13.54
C ALA A 177 13.39 1.59 14.23
N LEU A 178 14.50 2.33 14.16
CA LEU A 178 15.76 1.98 14.84
C LEU A 178 15.62 1.96 16.37
N GLU A 179 14.93 2.95 16.94
CA GLU A 179 14.70 3.01 18.39
C GLU A 179 13.85 1.83 18.87
N VAL A 180 12.79 1.48 18.13
CA VAL A 180 11.92 0.34 18.46
C VAL A 180 12.66 -0.98 18.27
N ALA A 181 13.44 -1.14 17.19
CA ALA A 181 14.26 -2.32 16.95
C ALA A 181 15.27 -2.57 18.10
N GLY A 182 15.91 -1.51 18.61
CA GLY A 182 16.79 -1.60 19.77
C GLY A 182 16.07 -2.15 21.01
N LYS A 183 14.86 -1.69 21.28
CA LYS A 183 14.06 -2.18 22.42
C LYS A 183 13.62 -3.63 22.26
N VAL A 184 13.32 -4.07 21.04
CA VAL A 184 12.99 -5.47 20.74
C VAL A 184 14.21 -6.36 20.94
N ALA A 185 15.37 -5.95 20.44
CA ALA A 185 16.64 -6.68 20.60
C ALA A 185 17.04 -6.83 22.09
N ASP A 186 16.78 -5.82 22.89
CA ASP A 186 17.04 -5.83 24.33
C ASP A 186 15.99 -6.63 25.15
N GLY A 187 14.95 -7.17 24.48
CA GLY A 187 13.87 -7.93 25.13
C GLY A 187 12.91 -7.06 25.96
N ASN A 188 12.94 -5.75 25.78
CA ASN A 188 12.11 -4.80 26.53
C ASN A 188 10.69 -4.68 25.99
N ILE A 189 10.45 -5.09 24.74
CA ILE A 189 9.14 -5.06 24.07
C ILE A 189 8.94 -6.35 23.30
N ASP A 190 7.75 -6.93 23.39
CA ASP A 190 7.32 -8.00 22.50
C ASP A 190 6.65 -7.45 21.23
N GLU A 191 6.38 -8.33 20.25
CA GLU A 191 5.74 -7.94 19.00
C GLU A 191 4.40 -7.19 19.20
N LYS A 192 3.67 -7.48 20.28
CA LYS A 192 2.39 -6.81 20.58
C LYS A 192 2.59 -5.42 21.19
N GLY A 193 3.74 -5.18 21.77
CA GLY A 193 4.10 -3.90 22.38
C GLY A 193 4.70 -2.91 21.38
N ILE A 194 5.15 -3.35 20.21
CA ILE A 194 5.89 -2.53 19.23
C ILE A 194 5.10 -1.28 18.83
N ILE A 195 3.88 -1.45 18.37
CA ILE A 195 3.04 -0.32 17.91
C ILE A 195 2.71 0.60 19.06
N LYS A 196 2.34 0.06 20.21
CA LYS A 196 2.00 0.84 21.40
C LYS A 196 3.18 1.66 21.90
N ASP A 197 4.39 1.12 21.87
CA ASP A 197 5.60 1.83 22.26
C ASP A 197 5.94 2.94 21.26
N ALA A 198 5.84 2.65 19.97
CA ALA A 198 6.03 3.62 18.90
C ALA A 198 5.05 4.79 19.01
N GLU A 199 3.77 4.53 19.24
CA GLU A 199 2.74 5.54 19.47
C GLU A 199 3.05 6.42 20.70
N GLN A 200 3.60 5.85 21.77
CA GLN A 200 3.97 6.61 22.96
C GLN A 200 5.18 7.53 22.76
N HIS A 201 6.14 7.11 21.94
CA HIS A 201 7.30 7.92 21.59
C HIS A 201 7.00 9.00 20.57
N ALA A 202 6.05 8.73 19.70
CA ALA A 202 5.57 9.68 18.75
C ALA A 202 4.44 10.47 19.37
N SER A 203 4.71 11.67 19.87
CA SER A 203 3.70 12.56 20.46
C SER A 203 2.54 12.95 19.53
N TRP A 204 2.59 12.52 18.30
CA TRP A 204 1.65 12.71 17.21
C TRP A 204 0.77 11.49 16.93
N GLY A 205 1.02 10.34 17.58
CA GLY A 205 0.22 9.11 17.42
C GLY A 205 -1.26 9.24 17.81
N ARG A 206 -1.66 10.44 18.24
CA ARG A 206 -3.06 10.73 18.59
C ARG A 206 -3.97 10.89 17.38
N ILE A 207 -3.45 10.98 16.14
CA ILE A 207 -4.20 11.56 15.05
C ILE A 207 -4.17 10.74 13.76
N GLY A 208 -3.78 9.48 13.85
CA GLY A 208 -3.84 8.56 12.72
C GLY A 208 -2.86 8.84 11.58
N LEU A 209 -1.79 9.62 11.84
CA LEU A 209 -0.72 9.88 10.87
C LEU A 209 0.38 8.81 10.88
N PHE A 210 0.29 7.90 11.83
CA PHE A 210 1.26 6.84 12.01
C PHE A 210 0.93 5.67 11.10
N ASP A 211 1.84 5.36 10.18
CA ASP A 211 1.73 4.18 9.33
C ASP A 211 2.36 2.98 10.02
N GLU A 212 1.51 2.17 10.65
CA GLU A 212 1.94 0.96 11.35
C GLU A 212 2.62 -0.03 10.40
N ASP A 213 2.09 -0.17 9.19
CA ASP A 213 2.65 -1.08 8.20
C ASP A 213 4.04 -0.63 7.76
N GLU A 214 4.24 0.67 7.53
CA GLU A 214 5.56 1.21 7.17
C GLU A 214 6.56 1.02 8.31
N LEU A 215 6.16 1.24 9.57
CA LEU A 215 7.03 0.99 10.71
C LEU A 215 7.44 -0.48 10.79
N LEU A 216 6.48 -1.40 10.67
CA LEU A 216 6.74 -2.84 10.73
C LEU A 216 7.68 -3.28 9.61
N ASP A 217 7.49 -2.77 8.40
CA ASP A 217 8.37 -3.05 7.26
C ASP A 217 9.81 -2.56 7.51
N ARG A 218 9.96 -1.38 8.07
CA ARG A 218 11.29 -0.84 8.42
C ARG A 218 11.93 -1.62 9.56
N LEU A 219 11.13 -2.03 10.54
CA LEU A 219 11.61 -2.87 11.64
C LEU A 219 12.15 -4.22 11.15
N GLU A 220 11.50 -4.86 10.20
CA GLU A 220 11.97 -6.13 9.63
C GLU A 220 13.36 -6.02 8.96
N MET A 221 13.76 -4.83 8.55
CA MET A 221 15.11 -4.59 8.01
C MET A 221 16.19 -4.46 9.10
N HIS A 222 15.79 -4.21 10.34
CA HIS A 222 16.70 -3.96 11.46
C HIS A 222 16.69 -5.07 12.51
N LEU A 223 15.79 -6.05 12.39
CA LEU A 223 15.71 -7.22 13.27
C LEU A 223 16.27 -8.47 12.59
#